data_1730e1504e4ec95dff598caad17d6244
#
_entry.id   1730e1504e4ec95dff598caad17d6244
#
_cell.length_a   1.000
_cell.length_b   1.000
_cell.length_c   1.000
_cell.angle_alpha   90.00
_cell.angle_beta   90.00
_cell.angle_gamma   90.00
#
_symmetry.space_group_name_H-M   'P 1'
#
loop_
_entity.id
_entity.type
_entity.pdbx_description
1 polymer ?
#
loop_
_entity_poly.entity_id
_entity_poly.type
_entity_poly.pdbx_seq_one_letter_code
_entity_poly.pdbx_strand_id
1 'polypeptide(L)'
;TDPFYYAQNFGGTQRPISSLFWLRSGEAYLNLAEAQAYLGNEKEARATINELRKSRFATSAFDKDITSTGDQLIKDIRQERKRELACEGQRWFDLRRYRVCQVLPERISITHYFSIYKSDTDESAPIETRKYVLGEDDPSWTAPIPYEVLDFNVGMESNGNIRRSYETVET
;
A
#
# COMPACT_ATOMS: atom_id res chain seq x y z
N THR A 1 12.86 26.58 4.77
CA THR A 1 13.37 25.41 4.00
C THR A 1 12.22 24.46 3.87
N ASP A 2 11.72 24.32 2.66
CA ASP A 2 10.64 23.41 2.31
C ASP A 2 11.04 21.97 2.70
N PRO A 3 10.35 21.30 3.64
CA PRO A 3 10.70 19.95 4.08
C PRO A 3 10.59 18.90 2.98
N PHE A 4 10.05 19.25 1.82
CA PHE A 4 9.96 18.38 0.66
C PHE A 4 11.12 18.53 -0.34
N TYR A 5 12.06 19.40 -0.10
CA TYR A 5 13.30 19.51 -0.89
C TYR A 5 14.33 18.48 -0.39
N TYR A 6 14.10 17.22 -0.63
CA TYR A 6 15.19 16.27 -0.63
C TYR A 6 15.91 16.34 -1.98
N ALA A 7 16.89 17.23 -2.06
CA ALA A 7 17.92 17.14 -3.08
C ALA A 7 18.73 15.86 -2.80
N GLN A 8 18.38 14.76 -3.42
CA GLN A 8 19.26 13.61 -3.43
C GLN A 8 20.46 13.94 -4.33
N ASN A 9 21.60 14.17 -3.72
CA ASN A 9 22.89 14.28 -4.39
C ASN A 9 23.32 12.90 -4.87
N PHE A 10 22.83 12.47 -6.03
CA PHE A 10 23.44 11.41 -6.78
C PHE A 10 24.51 12.01 -7.71
N GLY A 11 25.79 11.80 -7.37
CA GLY A 11 26.90 12.18 -8.22
C GLY A 11 27.13 13.70 -8.39
N GLY A 12 26.82 14.50 -7.38
CA GLY A 12 27.17 15.94 -7.35
C GLY A 12 26.33 16.86 -8.22
N THR A 13 25.28 16.37 -8.86
CA THR A 13 24.31 17.19 -9.61
C THR A 13 22.99 17.25 -8.85
N GLN A 14 22.66 18.44 -8.35
CA GLN A 14 21.32 18.73 -7.83
C GLN A 14 20.32 18.72 -9.00
N ARG A 15 19.59 17.62 -9.14
CA ARG A 15 18.39 17.61 -10.01
C ARG A 15 17.17 17.80 -9.13
N PRO A 16 16.29 18.76 -9.42
CA PRO A 16 15.00 18.84 -8.75
C PRO A 16 14.23 17.56 -9.08
N ILE A 17 14.06 16.69 -8.08
CA ILE A 17 13.14 15.58 -8.21
C ILE A 17 11.76 16.18 -8.07
N SER A 18 10.90 15.96 -9.06
CA SER A 18 9.51 16.35 -8.98
C SER A 18 8.89 15.78 -7.71
N SER A 19 8.55 16.66 -6.80
CA SER A 19 7.89 16.28 -5.55
C SER A 19 6.44 15.92 -5.83
N LEU A 20 5.99 14.79 -5.31
CA LEU A 20 4.60 14.36 -5.19
C LEU A 20 3.76 14.52 -6.47
N PHE A 21 3.63 13.44 -7.20
CA PHE A 21 2.54 13.31 -8.17
C PHE A 21 1.23 13.07 -7.41
N TRP A 22 0.40 14.10 -7.28
CA TRP A 22 -0.91 13.99 -6.66
C TRP A 22 -1.89 13.16 -7.49
N LEU A 23 -1.71 13.23 -8.82
CA LEU A 23 -2.54 12.50 -9.78
C LEU A 23 -1.65 11.99 -10.92
N ARG A 24 -1.78 10.71 -11.24
CA ARG A 24 -1.13 10.12 -12.40
C ARG A 24 -2.05 9.18 -13.17
N SER A 25 -1.84 9.10 -14.47
CA SER A 25 -2.70 8.34 -15.39
C SER A 25 -2.81 6.85 -14.98
N GLY A 26 -1.74 6.24 -14.46
CA GLY A 26 -1.76 4.86 -14.01
C GLY A 26 -2.84 4.60 -12.95
N GLU A 27 -3.00 5.51 -12.00
CA GLU A 27 -4.07 5.42 -10.99
C GLU A 27 -5.46 5.56 -11.61
N ALA A 28 -5.64 6.46 -12.57
CA ALA A 28 -6.91 6.63 -13.27
C ALA A 28 -7.32 5.37 -14.04
N TYR A 29 -6.38 4.71 -14.74
CA TYR A 29 -6.62 3.44 -15.41
C TYR A 29 -7.02 2.34 -14.42
N LEU A 30 -6.35 2.25 -13.29
CA LEU A 30 -6.66 1.28 -12.24
C LEU A 30 -8.04 1.51 -11.63
N ASN A 31 -8.39 2.76 -11.35
CA ASN A 31 -9.71 3.13 -10.82
C ASN A 31 -10.81 2.78 -11.82
N LEU A 32 -10.59 3.07 -13.11
CA LEU A 32 -11.55 2.76 -14.17
C LEU A 32 -11.72 1.25 -14.34
N ALA A 33 -10.61 0.49 -14.43
CA ALA A 33 -10.67 -0.96 -14.59
C ALA A 33 -11.38 -1.65 -13.42
N GLU A 34 -11.10 -1.21 -12.19
CA GLU A 34 -11.75 -1.75 -11.00
C GLU A 34 -13.24 -1.44 -10.97
N ALA A 35 -13.65 -0.20 -11.30
CA ALA A 35 -15.04 0.19 -11.39
C ALA A 35 -15.79 -0.60 -12.46
N GLN A 36 -15.19 -0.78 -13.64
CA GLN A 36 -15.77 -1.60 -14.73
C GLN A 36 -15.95 -3.04 -14.30
N ALA A 37 -14.96 -3.64 -13.61
CA ALA A 37 -15.07 -5.00 -13.11
C ALA A 37 -16.18 -5.15 -12.07
N TYR A 38 -16.33 -4.20 -11.16
CA TYR A 38 -17.42 -4.21 -10.15
C TYR A 38 -18.81 -4.05 -10.75
N LEU A 39 -18.93 -3.38 -11.88
CA LEU A 39 -20.18 -3.24 -12.62
C LEU A 39 -20.45 -4.43 -13.56
N GLY A 40 -19.60 -5.43 -13.60
CA GLY A 40 -19.72 -6.58 -14.49
C GLY A 40 -19.28 -6.32 -15.94
N ASN A 41 -18.70 -5.16 -16.25
CA ASN A 41 -18.20 -4.80 -17.57
C ASN A 41 -16.79 -5.39 -17.77
N GLU A 42 -16.69 -6.72 -17.71
CA GLU A 42 -15.41 -7.43 -17.67
C GLU A 42 -14.53 -7.23 -18.93
N LYS A 43 -15.16 -7.13 -20.09
CA LYS A 43 -14.45 -6.93 -21.36
C LYS A 43 -13.73 -5.58 -21.36
N GLU A 44 -14.40 -4.54 -20.94
CA GLU A 44 -13.88 -3.19 -20.81
C GLU A 44 -12.81 -3.11 -19.72
N ALA A 45 -13.05 -3.74 -18.58
CA ALA A 45 -12.08 -3.82 -17.47
C ALA A 45 -10.75 -4.45 -17.93
N ARG A 46 -10.83 -5.56 -18.67
CA ARG A 46 -9.63 -6.20 -19.25
C ARG A 46 -8.93 -5.30 -20.27
N ALA A 47 -9.68 -4.64 -21.13
CA ALA A 47 -9.10 -3.73 -22.11
C ALA A 47 -8.35 -2.58 -21.41
N THR A 48 -8.97 -1.97 -20.41
CA THR A 48 -8.40 -0.85 -19.63
C THR A 48 -7.13 -1.27 -18.89
N ILE A 49 -7.16 -2.38 -18.17
CA ILE A 49 -5.98 -2.81 -17.39
C ILE A 49 -4.84 -3.26 -18.30
N ASN A 50 -5.13 -3.92 -19.41
CA ASN A 50 -4.12 -4.37 -20.35
C ASN A 50 -3.48 -3.21 -21.11
N GLU A 51 -4.21 -2.14 -21.38
CA GLU A 51 -3.64 -0.91 -21.94
C GLU A 51 -2.61 -0.28 -21.00
N LEU A 52 -2.90 -0.19 -19.70
CA LEU A 52 -1.91 0.23 -18.70
C LEU A 52 -0.68 -0.69 -18.72
N ARG A 53 -0.88 -2.00 -18.68
CA ARG A 53 0.21 -3.00 -18.64
C ARG A 53 1.12 -2.90 -19.86
N LYS A 54 0.57 -2.73 -21.07
CA LYS A 54 1.36 -2.54 -22.29
C LYS A 54 2.35 -1.38 -22.20
N SER A 55 1.98 -0.33 -21.49
CA SER A 55 2.87 0.81 -21.31
C SER A 55 3.99 0.59 -20.27
N ARG A 56 3.95 -0.50 -19.49
CA ARG A 56 4.92 -0.83 -18.44
C ARG A 56 5.92 -1.91 -18.80
N PHE A 57 5.62 -2.71 -19.80
CA PHE A 57 6.49 -3.79 -20.23
C PHE A 57 7.17 -3.48 -21.57
N ALA A 58 8.41 -3.90 -21.73
CA ALA A 58 9.04 -3.91 -23.05
C ALA A 58 8.29 -4.87 -23.97
N THR A 59 8.10 -4.52 -25.23
CA THR A 59 7.31 -5.30 -26.19
C THR A 59 7.76 -6.76 -26.30
N SER A 60 9.06 -7.00 -26.15
CA SER A 60 9.62 -8.36 -26.17
C SER A 60 9.34 -9.20 -24.91
N ALA A 61 8.98 -8.56 -23.81
CA ALA A 61 8.72 -9.22 -22.52
C ALA A 61 7.21 -9.33 -22.21
N PHE A 62 6.38 -8.63 -22.98
CA PHE A 62 4.94 -8.59 -22.74
C PHE A 62 4.24 -9.70 -23.55
N ASP A 63 3.97 -10.82 -22.89
CA ASP A 63 3.26 -11.96 -23.47
C ASP A 63 1.94 -12.29 -22.75
N LYS A 64 1.59 -11.51 -21.74
CA LYS A 64 0.51 -11.92 -20.82
C LYS A 64 -0.46 -10.80 -20.53
N ASP A 65 -1.46 -10.68 -21.38
CA ASP A 65 -2.67 -9.93 -21.05
C ASP A 65 -3.42 -10.62 -19.91
N ILE A 66 -4.08 -9.84 -19.05
CA ILE A 66 -5.06 -10.34 -18.10
C ILE A 66 -6.26 -10.81 -18.92
N THR A 67 -6.57 -12.10 -18.82
CA THR A 67 -7.68 -12.76 -19.55
C THR A 67 -8.72 -13.34 -18.60
N SER A 68 -8.49 -13.26 -17.30
CA SER A 68 -9.37 -13.74 -16.24
C SER A 68 -10.74 -13.09 -16.27
N THR A 69 -11.70 -13.71 -15.60
CA THR A 69 -13.11 -13.29 -15.49
C THR A 69 -13.58 -13.39 -14.04
N GLY A 70 -14.71 -12.78 -13.71
CA GLY A 70 -15.32 -12.83 -12.39
C GLY A 70 -14.40 -12.33 -11.29
N ASP A 71 -14.42 -13.01 -10.16
CA ASP A 71 -13.63 -12.68 -8.98
C ASP A 71 -12.12 -12.67 -9.26
N GLN A 72 -11.66 -13.52 -10.15
CA GLN A 72 -10.24 -13.58 -10.50
C GLN A 72 -9.79 -12.32 -11.22
N LEU A 73 -10.62 -11.75 -12.10
CA LEU A 73 -10.33 -10.47 -12.76
C LEU A 73 -10.16 -9.34 -11.73
N ILE A 74 -11.06 -9.29 -10.73
CA ILE A 74 -10.98 -8.30 -9.65
C ILE A 74 -9.67 -8.47 -8.88
N LYS A 75 -9.30 -9.70 -8.54
CA LYS A 75 -8.02 -10.00 -7.84
C LYS A 75 -6.82 -9.58 -8.67
N ASP A 76 -6.83 -9.84 -9.96
CA ASP A 76 -5.74 -9.48 -10.85
C ASP A 76 -5.59 -7.95 -10.99
N ILE A 77 -6.70 -7.21 -11.08
CA ILE A 77 -6.71 -5.75 -11.09
C ILE A 77 -6.15 -5.20 -9.76
N ARG A 78 -6.59 -5.73 -8.61
CA ARG A 78 -6.07 -5.34 -7.29
C ARG A 78 -4.57 -5.64 -7.15
N GLN A 79 -4.12 -6.76 -7.72
CA GLN A 79 -2.70 -7.12 -7.72
C GLN A 79 -1.88 -6.18 -8.62
N GLU A 80 -2.41 -5.80 -9.77
CA GLU A 80 -1.76 -4.81 -10.64
C GLU A 80 -1.70 -3.44 -9.96
N ARG A 81 -2.76 -3.03 -9.29
CA ARG A 81 -2.80 -1.80 -8.48
C ARG A 81 -1.72 -1.82 -7.40
N LYS A 82 -1.55 -2.94 -6.70
CA LYS A 82 -0.48 -3.10 -5.69
C LYS A 82 0.91 -2.90 -6.28
N ARG A 83 1.14 -3.37 -7.52
CA ARG A 83 2.44 -3.25 -8.20
C ARG A 83 2.66 -1.82 -8.72
N GLU A 84 1.67 -1.28 -9.40
CA GLU A 84 1.74 0.03 -10.04
C GLU A 84 1.92 1.17 -9.03
N LEU A 85 1.24 1.09 -7.87
CA LEU A 85 1.27 2.10 -6.82
C LEU A 85 2.20 1.71 -5.66
N ALA A 86 3.20 0.87 -5.91
CA ALA A 86 4.16 0.46 -4.91
C ALA A 86 4.92 1.68 -4.36
N CYS A 87 5.06 1.75 -3.03
CA CYS A 87 5.74 2.85 -2.31
C CYS A 87 5.07 4.24 -2.43
N GLU A 88 3.85 4.32 -2.95
CA GLU A 88 3.11 5.59 -3.06
C GLU A 88 2.11 5.83 -1.90
N GLY A 89 2.17 5.02 -0.84
CA GLY A 89 1.30 5.17 0.33
C GLY A 89 -0.15 4.69 0.14
N GLN A 90 -0.53 4.24 -1.06
CA GLN A 90 -1.91 3.89 -1.39
C GLN A 90 -2.36 2.54 -0.78
N ARG A 91 -1.42 1.63 -0.52
CA ARG A 91 -1.74 0.25 -0.12
C ARG A 91 -2.59 0.15 1.15
N TRP A 92 -2.34 1.01 2.14
CA TRP A 92 -3.10 1.04 3.37
C TRP A 92 -4.58 1.36 3.12
N PHE A 93 -4.84 2.38 2.31
CA PHE A 93 -6.20 2.79 1.96
C PHE A 93 -6.91 1.72 1.12
N ASP A 94 -6.22 1.08 0.19
CA ASP A 94 -6.75 -0.03 -0.61
C ASP A 94 -7.18 -1.20 0.29
N LEU A 95 -6.33 -1.63 1.20
CA LEU A 95 -6.66 -2.73 2.13
C LEU A 95 -7.86 -2.39 3.00
N ARG A 96 -7.98 -1.15 3.47
CA ARG A 96 -9.13 -0.71 4.27
C ARG A 96 -10.43 -0.73 3.45
N ARG A 97 -10.42 -0.22 2.22
CA ARG A 97 -11.62 -0.22 1.38
C ARG A 97 -12.00 -1.61 0.90
N TYR A 98 -11.04 -2.50 0.65
CA TYR A 98 -11.34 -3.89 0.27
C TYR A 98 -12.04 -4.67 1.39
N ARG A 99 -11.74 -4.37 2.66
CA ARG A 99 -12.42 -5.01 3.80
C ARG A 99 -13.93 -4.79 3.81
N VAL A 100 -14.38 -3.63 3.36
CA VAL A 100 -15.80 -3.22 3.36
C VAL A 100 -16.43 -3.24 1.97
N CYS A 101 -15.70 -3.71 0.97
CA CYS A 101 -16.18 -3.81 -0.41
C CYS A 101 -17.31 -4.83 -0.50
N GLN A 102 -18.42 -4.46 -1.14
CA GLN A 102 -19.58 -5.34 -1.26
C GLN A 102 -19.41 -6.43 -2.33
N VAL A 103 -18.63 -6.13 -3.39
CA VAL A 103 -18.51 -7.05 -4.53
C VAL A 103 -17.60 -8.23 -4.22
N LEU A 104 -16.42 -7.96 -3.64
CA LEU A 104 -15.46 -8.99 -3.26
C LEU A 104 -14.70 -8.50 -2.01
N PRO A 105 -15.26 -8.69 -0.80
CA PRO A 105 -14.59 -8.30 0.42
C PRO A 105 -13.30 -9.08 0.61
N GLU A 106 -12.24 -8.39 1.00
CA GLU A 106 -10.92 -8.97 1.25
C GLU A 106 -10.44 -8.54 2.64
N ARG A 107 -10.47 -9.47 3.58
CA ARG A 107 -9.96 -9.28 4.94
C ARG A 107 -8.65 -10.04 5.06
N ILE A 108 -7.62 -9.37 5.51
CA ILE A 108 -6.30 -9.94 5.68
C ILE A 108 -5.74 -9.65 7.05
N SER A 109 -4.92 -10.57 7.55
CA SER A 109 -4.03 -10.32 8.69
C SER A 109 -2.64 -9.97 8.15
N ILE A 110 -1.97 -9.02 8.80
CA ILE A 110 -0.62 -8.60 8.45
C ILE A 110 0.29 -8.95 9.61
N THR A 111 1.34 -9.72 9.33
CA THR A 111 2.41 -10.00 10.28
C THR A 111 3.66 -9.25 9.86
N HIS A 112 4.25 -8.53 10.80
CA HIS A 112 5.51 -7.81 10.61
C HIS A 112 6.52 -8.27 11.66
N TYR A 113 7.74 -8.59 11.20
CA TYR A 113 8.87 -8.92 12.06
C TYR A 113 9.83 -7.74 12.10
N PHE A 114 10.22 -7.36 13.30
CA PHE A 114 11.19 -6.30 13.54
C PHE A 114 12.36 -6.88 14.32
N SER A 115 13.52 -6.93 13.69
CA SER A 115 14.75 -7.45 14.27
C SER A 115 15.60 -6.32 14.87
N ILE A 116 16.05 -6.51 16.09
CA ILE A 116 16.93 -5.60 16.81
C ILE A 116 18.32 -6.19 16.79
N TYR A 117 19.30 -5.40 16.36
CA TYR A 117 20.71 -5.76 16.32
C TYR A 117 21.48 -5.02 17.42
N LYS A 118 22.66 -5.51 17.75
CA LYS A 118 23.50 -4.91 18.79
C LYS A 118 24.00 -3.52 18.44
N SER A 119 24.23 -3.28 17.15
CA SER A 119 24.60 -1.97 16.60
C SER A 119 24.16 -1.88 15.13
N ASP A 120 24.14 -0.68 14.58
CA ASP A 120 23.77 -0.42 13.19
C ASP A 120 24.75 -1.02 12.16
N THR A 121 25.95 -1.39 12.63
CA THR A 121 27.02 -1.97 11.80
C THR A 121 27.22 -3.47 12.03
N ASP A 122 26.46 -4.06 12.96
CA ASP A 122 26.57 -5.47 13.29
C ASP A 122 25.49 -6.26 12.53
N GLU A 123 25.88 -6.85 11.41
CA GLU A 123 25.01 -7.72 10.59
C GLU A 123 24.99 -9.17 11.10
N SER A 124 25.46 -9.43 12.30
CA SER A 124 25.35 -10.73 12.97
C SER A 124 23.89 -11.10 13.26
N ALA A 125 23.66 -12.21 13.93
CA ALA A 125 22.30 -12.59 14.31
C ALA A 125 21.61 -11.51 15.18
N PRO A 126 20.32 -11.22 14.98
CA PRO A 126 19.60 -10.24 15.80
C PRO A 126 19.59 -10.70 17.27
N ILE A 127 19.70 -9.73 18.18
CA ILE A 127 19.59 -9.99 19.64
C ILE A 127 18.17 -10.22 20.10
N GLU A 128 17.18 -9.70 19.34
CA GLU A 128 15.76 -9.87 19.58
C GLU A 128 15.01 -9.73 18.26
N THR A 129 14.02 -10.58 18.04
CA THR A 129 13.05 -10.39 16.94
C THR A 129 11.66 -10.28 17.53
N ARG A 130 10.99 -9.17 17.20
CA ARG A 130 9.62 -8.87 17.62
C ARG A 130 8.66 -9.13 16.48
N LYS A 131 7.60 -9.85 16.77
CA LYS A 131 6.50 -10.14 15.86
C LYS A 131 5.30 -9.28 16.22
N TYR A 132 4.83 -8.50 15.29
CA TYR A 132 3.61 -7.70 15.39
C TYR A 132 2.56 -8.26 14.45
N VAL A 133 1.35 -8.45 14.94
CA VAL A 133 0.24 -8.97 14.15
C VAL A 133 -0.89 -7.95 14.12
N LEU A 134 -1.30 -7.55 12.92
CA LEU A 134 -2.54 -6.81 12.67
C LEU A 134 -3.58 -7.81 12.21
N GLY A 135 -4.47 -8.22 13.12
CA GLY A 135 -5.56 -9.15 12.81
C GLY A 135 -6.59 -8.55 11.85
N GLU A 136 -7.43 -9.41 11.28
CA GLU A 136 -8.44 -8.98 10.31
C GLU A 136 -9.41 -7.93 10.88
N ASP A 137 -9.83 -8.05 12.12
CA ASP A 137 -10.80 -7.15 12.78
C ASP A 137 -10.17 -6.25 13.85
N ASP A 138 -8.85 -6.07 13.79
CA ASP A 138 -8.12 -5.25 14.74
C ASP A 138 -8.54 -3.76 14.64
N PRO A 139 -8.86 -3.10 15.76
CA PRO A 139 -9.22 -1.67 15.76
C PRO A 139 -8.17 -0.76 15.16
N SER A 140 -6.89 -1.16 15.18
CA SER A 140 -5.77 -0.40 14.63
C SER A 140 -5.74 -0.34 13.10
N TRP A 141 -6.69 -0.94 12.41
CA TRP A 141 -6.96 -0.60 11.01
C TRP A 141 -7.39 0.87 10.86
N THR A 142 -7.81 1.52 11.92
CA THR A 142 -8.03 2.96 11.97
C THR A 142 -6.84 3.60 12.67
N ALA A 143 -6.19 4.57 12.01
CA ALA A 143 -5.06 5.28 12.61
C ALA A 143 -5.51 6.02 13.88
N PRO A 144 -4.68 6.06 14.93
CA PRO A 144 -4.99 6.83 16.12
C PRO A 144 -4.98 8.33 15.82
N ILE A 145 -5.80 9.08 16.55
CA ILE A 145 -5.74 10.53 16.52
C ILE A 145 -4.43 10.95 17.22
N PRO A 146 -3.57 11.78 16.59
CA PRO A 146 -2.34 12.25 17.21
C PRO A 146 -2.60 12.96 18.55
N TYR A 147 -1.70 12.78 19.50
CA TYR A 147 -1.83 13.41 20.82
C TYR A 147 -1.92 14.93 20.74
N GLU A 148 -1.14 15.54 19.89
CA GLU A 148 -1.14 16.99 19.68
C GLU A 148 -2.51 17.50 19.23
N VAL A 149 -3.25 16.71 18.45
CA VAL A 149 -4.61 17.06 18.03
C VAL A 149 -5.59 16.94 19.19
N LEU A 150 -5.44 15.92 20.04
CA LEU A 150 -6.27 15.71 21.22
C LEU A 150 -6.03 16.81 22.27
N ASP A 151 -4.77 17.16 22.51
CA ASP A 151 -4.39 18.20 23.48
C ASP A 151 -4.86 19.59 23.04
N PHE A 152 -4.83 19.85 21.73
CA PHE A 152 -5.27 21.14 21.19
C PHE A 152 -6.80 21.30 21.17
N ASN A 153 -7.54 20.21 21.00
CA ASN A 153 -9.00 20.22 20.91
C ASN A 153 -9.63 19.72 22.22
N VAL A 154 -9.86 20.60 23.14
CA VAL A 154 -10.48 20.29 24.45
C VAL A 154 -11.86 19.64 24.22
N GLY A 155 -12.04 18.43 24.77
CA GLY A 155 -13.29 17.66 24.63
C GLY A 155 -13.34 16.69 23.47
N MET A 156 -12.28 16.58 22.65
CA MET A 156 -12.16 15.53 21.66
C MET A 156 -11.79 14.21 22.35
N GLU A 157 -12.59 13.17 22.14
CA GLU A 157 -12.29 11.83 22.64
C GLU A 157 -11.31 11.10 21.73
N SER A 158 -10.39 10.36 22.33
CA SER A 158 -9.49 9.47 21.59
C SER A 158 -10.28 8.33 20.93
N ASN A 159 -9.92 7.99 19.70
CA ASN A 159 -10.47 6.82 19.00
C ASN A 159 -9.87 5.47 19.45
N GLY A 160 -9.21 5.44 20.60
CA GLY A 160 -8.59 4.24 21.17
C GLY A 160 -7.20 3.99 20.60
N ASN A 161 -6.22 4.68 21.14
CA ASN A 161 -4.83 4.45 20.80
C ASN A 161 -4.28 3.29 21.65
N ILE A 162 -4.42 2.08 21.15
CA ILE A 162 -3.86 0.91 21.83
C ILE A 162 -2.46 0.68 21.27
N ARG A 163 -1.46 0.86 22.13
CA ARG A 163 -0.09 0.43 21.79
C ARG A 163 -0.11 -1.08 21.61
N ARG A 164 0.32 -1.55 20.42
CA ARG A 164 0.35 -2.98 20.13
C ARG A 164 1.33 -3.71 21.03
N SER A 165 0.88 -4.84 21.54
CA SER A 165 1.76 -5.86 22.07
C SER A 165 2.51 -6.55 20.92
N TYR A 166 3.65 -7.10 21.24
CA TYR A 166 4.44 -7.95 20.34
C TYR A 166 4.76 -9.26 21.05
N GLU A 167 5.04 -10.27 20.24
CA GLU A 167 5.59 -11.53 20.70
C GLU A 167 7.10 -11.52 20.41
N THR A 168 7.92 -11.90 21.37
CA THR A 168 9.34 -12.17 21.11
C THR A 168 9.45 -13.53 20.44
N VAL A 169 10.12 -13.57 19.30
CA VAL A 169 10.40 -14.81 18.57
C VAL A 169 11.78 -15.27 18.97
N GLU A 170 11.89 -16.49 19.47
CA GLU A 170 13.20 -17.11 19.73
C GLU A 170 13.96 -17.26 18.40
N THR A 171 15.19 -16.80 18.39
CA THR A 171 16.09 -16.82 17.23
C THR A 171 16.91 -18.11 17.18
#